data_b7c0542801253408956a9d93abdfda46
#
_entry.id   b7c0542801253408956a9d93abdfda46
#
_cell.length_a   1.000
_cell.length_b   1.000
_cell.length_c   1.000
_cell.angle_alpha   90.00
_cell.angle_beta   90.00
_cell.angle_gamma   90.00
#
_symmetry.space_group_name_H-M   'P 1'
#
loop_
_entity.id
_entity.type
_entity.pdbx_description
1 polymer ?
#
loop_
_entity_poly.entity_id
_entity_poly.type
_entity_poly.pdbx_seq_one_letter_code
_entity_poly.pdbx_strand_id
1 'polypeptide(L)'
;MSALLLHLDNDALKLRQLLVAMLARRDQWLRHLTAWDDEDRIRQVLESGLQRVIRDALEEVRSAIPERFAAELLDCARYAARNLQARSARSEITACLDLENLPGTDIADLPAWLGLADMLLTRKGEWRSSVTKAQGFPAPSAARDPARKVRCEEMKGLWQALVSNLAASGPLRDHLHGLRTLPSPEYSQGQWSVMLDLAEVLKLAAAQLELVFQDTGDVDFVEVSIRALEALGGEDSPTDLALSLDYRIQHILMDEFQDTSLTQLELLDRLTAGWQPDDGRTFFAVGDPMQSIYGFREAEVGLFLRARVQGLRQVPLTFLQLSMNFRSDQSIVNWVNAAFPLVFPSEEDSVLGAVPFMPSRSVLDLQGPEPAVSIHPFCERSPEAEARAVLELLKQARQSGPGETAAVLVRSRSHLAAIVPVLREAGVRFQAMEIEALAERQ
;
A
#
# COMPACT_ATOMS: atom_id res chain seq x y z
N MET A 1 -27.89 7.14 10.78
CA MET A 1 -27.38 8.53 10.76
C MET A 1 -27.04 9.05 12.18
N SER A 2 -27.94 9.03 13.17
CA SER A 2 -27.66 9.52 14.52
C SER A 2 -26.51 8.78 15.22
N ALA A 3 -26.42 7.46 15.08
CA ALA A 3 -25.34 6.66 15.65
C ALA A 3 -23.99 6.98 15.00
N LEU A 4 -23.94 7.22 13.70
CA LEU A 4 -22.72 7.64 12.99
C LEU A 4 -22.23 9.02 13.45
N LEU A 5 -23.14 9.97 13.63
CA LEU A 5 -22.79 11.28 14.18
C LEU A 5 -22.26 11.16 15.59
N LEU A 6 -22.89 10.35 16.45
CA LEU A 6 -22.43 10.11 17.80
C LEU A 6 -21.03 9.46 17.82
N HIS A 7 -20.77 8.52 16.92
CA HIS A 7 -19.46 7.87 16.77
C HIS A 7 -18.37 8.86 16.33
N LEU A 8 -18.71 9.92 15.61
CA LEU A 8 -17.82 10.96 15.14
C LEU A 8 -17.88 12.24 16.01
N ASP A 9 -18.27 12.14 17.28
CA ASP A 9 -18.39 13.26 18.20
C ASP A 9 -19.27 14.41 17.66
N ASN A 10 -20.30 14.07 16.88
CA ASN A 10 -21.21 15.00 16.17
C ASN A 10 -20.52 15.88 15.10
N ASP A 11 -19.37 15.46 14.59
CA ASP A 11 -18.69 16.15 13.48
C ASP A 11 -19.37 15.81 12.14
N ALA A 12 -20.39 16.60 11.79
CA ALA A 12 -21.15 16.44 10.54
C ALA A 12 -20.27 16.73 9.29
N LEU A 13 -19.27 17.59 9.40
CA LEU A 13 -18.38 17.90 8.28
C LEU A 13 -17.50 16.71 7.94
N LYS A 14 -16.94 16.07 8.96
CA LYS A 14 -16.14 14.83 8.81
C LYS A 14 -16.97 13.69 8.24
N LEU A 15 -18.21 13.50 8.75
CA LEU A 15 -19.12 12.50 8.21
C LEU A 15 -19.39 12.75 6.72
N ARG A 16 -19.69 13.99 6.33
CA ARG A 16 -19.91 14.35 4.92
C ARG A 16 -18.69 14.05 4.06
N GLN A 17 -17.50 14.39 4.51
CA GLN A 17 -16.25 14.13 3.78
C GLN A 17 -16.04 12.63 3.57
N LEU A 18 -16.28 11.81 4.59
CA LEU A 18 -16.17 10.36 4.52
C LEU A 18 -17.19 9.77 3.54
N LEU A 19 -18.46 10.21 3.61
CA LEU A 19 -19.50 9.75 2.69
C LEU A 19 -19.21 10.12 1.25
N VAL A 20 -18.73 11.33 0.98
CA VAL A 20 -18.31 11.76 -0.37
C VAL A 20 -17.17 10.88 -0.89
N ALA A 21 -16.16 10.60 -0.05
CA ALA A 21 -15.06 9.72 -0.42
C ALA A 21 -15.52 8.28 -0.70
N MET A 22 -16.48 7.77 0.07
CA MET A 22 -17.08 6.45 -0.15
C MET A 22 -17.92 6.42 -1.44
N LEU A 23 -18.74 7.43 -1.70
CA LEU A 23 -19.56 7.52 -2.91
C LEU A 23 -18.71 7.60 -4.19
N ALA A 24 -17.57 8.27 -4.12
CA ALA A 24 -16.61 8.33 -5.23
C ALA A 24 -16.03 6.94 -5.61
N ARG A 25 -16.20 5.94 -4.75
CA ARG A 25 -15.73 4.55 -4.93
C ARG A 25 -16.87 3.54 -4.79
N ARG A 26 -18.09 3.94 -5.14
CA ARG A 26 -19.28 3.10 -4.91
C ARG A 26 -19.31 1.83 -5.74
N ASP A 27 -18.62 1.78 -6.88
CA ASP A 27 -18.48 0.58 -7.68
C ASP A 27 -17.74 -0.57 -6.94
N GLN A 28 -16.86 -0.25 -5.99
CA GLN A 28 -16.17 -1.26 -5.18
C GLN A 28 -17.09 -1.93 -4.15
N TRP A 29 -17.96 -1.19 -3.51
CA TRP A 29 -18.72 -1.68 -2.37
C TRP A 29 -20.21 -1.87 -2.64
N LEU A 30 -20.83 -1.16 -3.61
CA LEU A 30 -22.28 -1.20 -3.83
C LEU A 30 -22.77 -2.60 -4.16
N ARG A 31 -22.07 -3.34 -5.01
CA ARG A 31 -22.36 -4.74 -5.36
C ARG A 31 -22.32 -5.68 -4.15
N HIS A 32 -21.51 -5.38 -3.15
CA HIS A 32 -21.42 -6.18 -1.94
C HIS A 32 -22.56 -5.84 -0.97
N LEU A 33 -23.00 -4.58 -0.91
CA LEU A 33 -24.10 -4.15 -0.05
C LEU A 33 -25.47 -4.67 -0.50
N THR A 34 -25.68 -4.97 -1.77
CA THR A 34 -26.92 -5.57 -2.27
C THR A 34 -27.11 -7.01 -1.78
N ALA A 35 -26.04 -7.68 -1.37
CA ALA A 35 -26.05 -9.05 -0.83
C ALA A 35 -26.12 -9.10 0.71
N TRP A 36 -26.43 -7.99 1.39
CA TRP A 36 -26.43 -7.89 2.87
C TRP A 36 -27.70 -8.46 3.53
N ASP A 37 -28.33 -9.45 2.92
CA ASP A 37 -29.44 -10.16 3.53
C ASP A 37 -29.02 -11.18 4.60
N ASP A 38 -27.70 -11.55 4.62
CA ASP A 38 -27.09 -12.44 5.60
C ASP A 38 -25.99 -11.69 6.39
N GLU A 39 -26.41 -11.05 7.47
CA GLU A 39 -25.56 -10.22 8.34
C GLU A 39 -24.39 -11.01 8.93
N ASP A 40 -24.64 -12.26 9.37
CA ASP A 40 -23.61 -13.11 9.99
C ASP A 40 -22.53 -13.50 8.98
N ARG A 41 -22.93 -13.80 7.75
CA ARG A 41 -21.99 -14.14 6.67
C ARG A 41 -21.08 -12.96 6.32
N ILE A 42 -21.65 -11.76 6.25
CA ILE A 42 -20.86 -10.57 5.93
C ILE A 42 -19.90 -10.23 7.04
N ARG A 43 -20.37 -10.32 8.30
CA ARG A 43 -19.49 -10.15 9.45
C ARG A 43 -18.31 -11.11 9.40
N GLN A 44 -18.57 -12.38 9.12
CA GLN A 44 -17.53 -13.40 8.98
C GLN A 44 -16.53 -13.08 7.87
N VAL A 45 -17.00 -12.60 6.70
CA VAL A 45 -16.14 -12.23 5.58
C VAL A 45 -15.24 -11.05 5.96
N LEU A 46 -15.79 -10.00 6.57
CA LEU A 46 -15.02 -8.82 6.99
C LEU A 46 -14.01 -9.16 8.10
N GLU A 47 -14.43 -9.97 9.09
CA GLU A 47 -13.52 -10.43 10.15
C GLU A 47 -12.42 -11.34 9.60
N SER A 48 -12.71 -12.18 8.60
CA SER A 48 -11.70 -12.97 7.89
C SER A 48 -10.65 -12.09 7.21
N GLY A 49 -11.05 -10.93 6.67
CA GLY A 49 -10.14 -9.93 6.13
C GLY A 49 -9.22 -9.34 7.19
N LEU A 50 -9.76 -8.95 8.36
CA LEU A 50 -8.96 -8.47 9.49
C LEU A 50 -7.96 -9.53 9.97
N GLN A 51 -8.42 -10.77 10.08
CA GLN A 51 -7.60 -11.92 10.48
C GLN A 51 -6.46 -12.19 9.49
N ARG A 52 -6.71 -11.98 8.19
CA ARG A 52 -5.67 -12.12 7.17
C ARG A 52 -4.58 -11.07 7.34
N VAL A 53 -4.95 -9.80 7.51
CA VAL A 53 -3.99 -8.71 7.78
C VAL A 53 -3.12 -9.01 8.99
N ILE A 54 -3.70 -9.61 10.05
CA ILE A 54 -2.93 -10.02 11.23
C ILE A 54 -1.95 -11.14 10.88
N ARG A 55 -2.41 -12.19 10.17
CA ARG A 55 -1.53 -13.31 9.78
C ARG A 55 -0.36 -12.86 8.91
N ASP A 56 -0.64 -12.02 7.91
CA ASP A 56 0.39 -11.50 7.01
C ASP A 56 1.45 -10.70 7.80
N ALA A 57 1.05 -9.85 8.73
CA ALA A 57 1.96 -9.11 9.61
C ALA A 57 2.78 -10.04 10.54
N LEU A 58 2.18 -11.13 11.05
CA LEU A 58 2.88 -12.13 11.86
C LEU A 58 3.90 -12.91 11.01
N GLU A 59 3.60 -13.21 9.76
CA GLU A 59 4.51 -13.86 8.82
C GLU A 59 5.72 -13.00 8.51
N GLU A 60 5.52 -11.70 8.26
CA GLU A 60 6.59 -10.73 8.07
C GLU A 60 7.55 -10.68 9.27
N VAL A 61 7.00 -10.59 10.49
CA VAL A 61 7.82 -10.61 11.71
C VAL A 61 8.59 -11.91 11.85
N ARG A 62 7.93 -13.04 11.65
CA ARG A 62 8.54 -14.35 11.79
C ARG A 62 9.68 -14.56 10.79
N SER A 63 9.45 -14.18 9.54
CA SER A 63 10.45 -14.27 8.46
C SER A 63 11.64 -13.34 8.67
N ALA A 64 11.45 -12.21 9.35
CA ALA A 64 12.50 -11.25 9.64
C ALA A 64 13.42 -11.68 10.79
N ILE A 65 13.07 -12.71 11.59
CA ILE A 65 13.92 -13.23 12.67
C ILE A 65 14.86 -14.29 12.11
N PRO A 66 16.18 -14.07 12.12
CA PRO A 66 17.12 -15.11 11.71
C PRO A 66 17.05 -16.32 12.65
N GLU A 67 16.92 -17.52 12.09
CA GLU A 67 16.71 -18.77 12.82
C GLU A 67 17.77 -19.02 13.91
N ARG A 68 19.02 -18.61 13.65
CA ARG A 68 20.14 -18.72 14.60
C ARG A 68 19.89 -17.98 15.94
N PHE A 69 19.00 -16.99 16.00
CA PHE A 69 18.68 -16.24 17.21
C PHE A 69 17.40 -16.71 17.91
N ALA A 70 16.67 -17.67 17.32
CA ALA A 70 15.42 -18.15 17.84
C ALA A 70 15.55 -18.73 19.26
N ALA A 71 16.56 -19.55 19.50
CA ALA A 71 16.79 -20.18 20.81
C ALA A 71 17.10 -19.15 21.90
N GLU A 72 17.98 -18.19 21.61
CA GLU A 72 18.36 -17.11 22.54
C GLU A 72 17.16 -16.21 22.86
N LEU A 73 16.36 -15.88 21.85
CA LEU A 73 15.15 -15.08 22.00
C LEU A 73 14.12 -15.78 22.89
N LEU A 74 13.90 -17.08 22.68
CA LEU A 74 12.99 -17.88 23.49
C LEU A 74 13.47 -18.01 24.95
N ASP A 75 14.78 -18.19 25.16
CA ASP A 75 15.33 -18.26 26.50
C ASP A 75 15.14 -16.95 27.29
N CYS A 76 15.39 -15.82 26.63
CA CYS A 76 15.14 -14.50 27.20
C CYS A 76 13.65 -14.29 27.50
N ALA A 77 12.77 -14.63 26.56
CA ALA A 77 11.33 -14.45 26.68
C ALA A 77 10.75 -15.29 27.84
N ARG A 78 11.07 -16.59 27.90
CA ARG A 78 10.64 -17.48 28.98
C ARG A 78 11.17 -17.05 30.35
N TYR A 79 12.43 -16.61 30.38
CA TYR A 79 13.00 -16.09 31.63
C TYR A 79 12.26 -14.84 32.11
N ALA A 80 12.00 -13.93 31.24
CA ALA A 80 11.27 -12.69 31.51
C ALA A 80 9.83 -12.98 31.97
N ALA A 81 9.11 -13.83 31.23
CA ALA A 81 7.74 -14.23 31.51
C ALA A 81 7.61 -14.90 32.90
N ARG A 82 8.48 -15.85 33.25
CA ARG A 82 8.52 -16.51 34.57
C ARG A 82 8.70 -15.51 35.70
N ASN A 83 9.62 -14.56 35.57
CA ASN A 83 9.86 -13.54 36.58
C ASN A 83 8.69 -12.57 36.76
N LEU A 84 7.98 -12.24 35.66
CA LEU A 84 6.79 -11.38 35.71
C LEU A 84 5.60 -12.13 36.32
N GLN A 85 5.37 -13.38 35.93
CA GLN A 85 4.33 -14.24 36.48
C GLN A 85 4.49 -14.44 37.98
N ALA A 86 5.71 -14.75 38.47
CA ALA A 86 6.01 -14.91 39.90
C ALA A 86 5.69 -13.66 40.74
N ARG A 87 5.50 -12.50 40.10
CA ARG A 87 5.15 -11.21 40.71
C ARG A 87 3.73 -10.79 40.43
N SER A 88 2.94 -11.64 39.77
CA SER A 88 1.58 -11.32 39.28
C SER A 88 1.51 -10.00 38.52
N ALA A 89 2.56 -9.67 37.76
CA ALA A 89 2.63 -8.47 36.98
C ALA A 89 1.79 -8.61 35.70
N ARG A 90 0.96 -7.60 35.40
CA ARG A 90 0.24 -7.53 34.11
C ARG A 90 1.22 -7.06 33.06
N SER A 91 1.58 -7.92 32.11
CA SER A 91 2.49 -7.63 31.00
C SER A 91 2.23 -8.60 29.85
N GLU A 92 2.28 -8.10 28.62
CA GLU A 92 2.17 -8.93 27.41
C GLU A 92 3.28 -10.00 27.36
N ILE A 93 4.45 -9.71 27.94
CA ILE A 93 5.58 -10.66 28.01
C ILE A 93 5.18 -11.99 28.69
N THR A 94 4.17 -12.00 29.55
CA THR A 94 3.71 -13.22 30.21
C THR A 94 3.14 -14.25 29.24
N ALA A 95 2.67 -13.84 28.07
CA ALA A 95 2.23 -14.75 27.01
C ALA A 95 3.37 -15.62 26.44
N CYS A 96 4.63 -15.27 26.72
CA CYS A 96 5.79 -16.03 26.27
C CYS A 96 6.19 -17.17 27.23
N LEU A 97 5.42 -17.46 28.26
CA LEU A 97 5.82 -18.37 29.36
C LEU A 97 6.12 -19.79 28.86
N ASP A 98 5.21 -20.33 28.06
CA ASP A 98 5.20 -21.73 27.62
C ASP A 98 5.65 -21.92 26.17
N LEU A 99 6.33 -20.93 25.60
CA LEU A 99 6.84 -21.03 24.24
C LEU A 99 7.95 -22.07 24.14
N GLU A 100 7.72 -23.12 23.36
CA GLU A 100 8.75 -24.10 23.01
C GLU A 100 9.52 -23.69 21.75
N ASN A 101 8.82 -23.08 20.81
CA ASN A 101 9.34 -22.56 19.54
C ASN A 101 8.93 -21.09 19.37
N LEU A 102 9.45 -20.41 18.32
CA LEU A 102 8.94 -19.10 17.94
C LEU A 102 7.43 -19.20 17.71
N PRO A 103 6.66 -18.15 18.10
CA PRO A 103 5.22 -18.18 17.86
C PRO A 103 4.91 -18.40 16.39
N GLY A 104 3.78 -19.02 16.09
CA GLY A 104 3.27 -19.22 14.76
C GLY A 104 2.77 -17.93 14.11
N THR A 105 2.00 -18.10 13.06
CA THR A 105 1.38 -16.99 12.31
C THR A 105 -0.14 -16.96 12.48
N ASP A 106 -0.67 -17.78 13.38
CA ASP A 106 -2.08 -17.75 13.71
C ASP A 106 -2.42 -16.58 14.66
N ILE A 107 -3.68 -16.17 14.64
CA ILE A 107 -4.18 -15.07 15.48
C ILE A 107 -3.92 -15.33 16.95
N ALA A 108 -4.01 -16.60 17.38
CA ALA A 108 -3.73 -17.02 18.76
C ALA A 108 -2.27 -16.76 19.18
N ASP A 109 -1.35 -16.61 18.25
CA ASP A 109 0.06 -16.33 18.50
C ASP A 109 0.36 -14.83 18.68
N LEU A 110 -0.56 -13.94 18.29
CA LEU A 110 -0.38 -12.49 18.39
C LEU A 110 0.01 -12.01 19.81
N PRO A 111 -0.60 -12.51 20.93
CA PRO A 111 -0.20 -12.10 22.26
C PRO A 111 1.26 -12.43 22.57
N ALA A 112 1.77 -13.57 22.12
CA ALA A 112 3.17 -13.96 22.31
C ALA A 112 4.12 -13.04 21.52
N TRP A 113 3.76 -12.70 20.28
CA TRP A 113 4.50 -11.74 19.47
C TRP A 113 4.52 -10.33 20.08
N LEU A 114 3.39 -9.85 20.62
CA LEU A 114 3.33 -8.60 21.37
C LEU A 114 4.22 -8.65 22.63
N GLY A 115 4.26 -9.79 23.29
CA GLY A 115 5.17 -10.02 24.43
C GLY A 115 6.65 -9.91 24.02
N LEU A 116 7.04 -10.49 22.90
CA LEU A 116 8.39 -10.36 22.35
C LEU A 116 8.69 -8.90 21.96
N ALA A 117 7.75 -8.21 21.33
CA ALA A 117 7.89 -6.79 20.99
C ALA A 117 8.07 -5.92 22.24
N ASP A 118 7.34 -6.19 23.33
CA ASP A 118 7.47 -5.44 24.58
C ASP A 118 8.78 -5.72 25.31
N MET A 119 9.33 -6.92 25.16
CA MET A 119 10.64 -7.26 25.71
C MET A 119 11.77 -6.57 24.95
N LEU A 120 11.66 -6.43 23.62
CA LEU A 120 12.72 -5.93 22.74
C LEU A 120 12.64 -4.42 22.51
N LEU A 121 11.43 -3.85 22.37
CA LEU A 121 11.21 -2.47 21.95
C LEU A 121 10.63 -1.60 23.07
N THR A 122 10.96 -0.31 23.00
CA THR A 122 10.28 0.72 23.79
C THR A 122 8.85 0.96 23.26
N ARG A 123 8.04 1.73 23.97
CA ARG A 123 6.71 2.15 23.47
C ARG A 123 6.76 2.97 22.17
N LYS A 124 7.88 3.64 21.94
CA LYS A 124 8.12 4.43 20.72
C LYS A 124 8.64 3.61 19.53
N GLY A 125 8.78 2.30 19.70
CA GLY A 125 9.30 1.40 18.64
C GLY A 125 10.81 1.35 18.55
N GLU A 126 11.56 2.00 19.43
CA GLU A 126 13.01 1.93 19.44
C GLU A 126 13.53 0.67 20.16
N TRP A 127 14.64 0.11 19.71
CA TRP A 127 15.30 -0.95 20.43
C TRP A 127 15.63 -0.52 21.86
N ARG A 128 15.32 -1.36 22.85
CA ARG A 128 15.68 -1.06 24.23
C ARG A 128 17.19 -1.11 24.41
N SER A 129 17.76 -0.11 25.06
CA SER A 129 19.18 -0.11 25.46
C SER A 129 19.44 -0.96 26.70
N SER A 130 18.41 -1.23 27.50
CA SER A 130 18.51 -2.04 28.73
C SER A 130 17.16 -2.61 29.13
N VAL A 131 17.19 -3.67 29.93
CA VAL A 131 16.02 -4.31 30.56
C VAL A 131 16.08 -4.24 32.07
N THR A 132 14.92 -4.14 32.67
CA THR A 132 14.74 -4.02 34.13
C THR A 132 13.74 -5.05 34.63
N LYS A 133 13.45 -4.99 35.91
CA LYS A 133 12.40 -5.80 36.53
C LYS A 133 11.03 -5.62 35.88
N ALA A 134 10.80 -4.51 35.20
CA ALA A 134 9.55 -4.24 34.49
C ALA A 134 9.40 -5.10 33.23
N GLN A 135 10.50 -5.49 32.59
CA GLN A 135 10.57 -6.44 31.49
C GLN A 135 10.91 -7.87 31.96
N GLY A 136 10.84 -8.18 33.27
CA GLY A 136 11.13 -9.50 33.78
C GLY A 136 12.63 -9.79 34.02
N PHE A 137 13.50 -8.78 33.95
CA PHE A 137 14.93 -8.92 34.20
C PHE A 137 15.32 -8.23 35.52
N PRO A 138 15.25 -8.92 36.67
CA PRO A 138 15.59 -8.35 37.98
C PRO A 138 17.07 -7.95 38.06
N ALA A 139 17.37 -6.98 38.91
CA ALA A 139 18.75 -6.61 39.17
C ALA A 139 19.48 -7.74 39.92
N PRO A 140 20.74 -8.04 39.58
CA PRO A 140 21.52 -9.06 40.30
C PRO A 140 21.60 -8.78 41.82
N SER A 141 21.66 -7.51 42.22
CA SER A 141 21.68 -7.07 43.62
C SER A 141 20.39 -7.38 44.40
N ALA A 142 19.28 -7.66 43.70
CA ALA A 142 18.02 -8.05 44.32
C ALA A 142 17.93 -9.55 44.67
N ALA A 143 18.87 -10.35 44.16
CA ALA A 143 18.93 -11.79 44.44
C ALA A 143 19.74 -12.06 45.72
N ARG A 144 19.13 -12.78 46.67
CA ARG A 144 19.81 -13.21 47.93
C ARG A 144 20.68 -14.45 47.70
N ASP A 145 20.32 -15.30 46.76
CA ASP A 145 21.02 -16.52 46.41
C ASP A 145 22.09 -16.22 45.34
N PRO A 146 23.36 -16.65 45.53
CA PRO A 146 24.45 -16.47 44.58
C PRO A 146 24.17 -17.05 43.19
N ALA A 147 23.58 -18.25 43.11
CA ALA A 147 23.26 -18.88 41.84
C ALA A 147 22.21 -18.05 41.06
N ARG A 148 21.24 -17.49 41.74
CA ARG A 148 20.24 -16.61 41.16
C ARG A 148 20.85 -15.27 40.70
N LYS A 149 21.87 -14.77 41.43
CA LYS A 149 22.59 -13.54 41.01
C LYS A 149 23.33 -13.76 39.69
N VAL A 150 24.09 -14.84 39.57
CA VAL A 150 24.81 -15.24 38.35
C VAL A 150 23.80 -15.37 37.19
N ARG A 151 22.69 -16.05 37.42
CA ARG A 151 21.67 -16.22 36.37
C ARG A 151 21.06 -14.89 35.92
N CYS A 152 20.87 -13.92 36.81
CA CYS A 152 20.40 -12.56 36.42
C CYS A 152 21.42 -11.82 35.55
N GLU A 153 22.71 -11.97 35.82
CA GLU A 153 23.80 -11.36 35.05
C GLU A 153 23.89 -12.01 33.67
N GLU A 154 23.91 -13.34 33.59
CA GLU A 154 23.93 -14.10 32.34
C GLU A 154 22.77 -13.72 31.42
N MET A 155 21.54 -13.72 31.95
CA MET A 155 20.36 -13.44 31.13
C MET A 155 20.29 -12.01 30.64
N LYS A 156 20.81 -11.04 31.40
CA LYS A 156 20.94 -9.65 30.92
C LYS A 156 22.01 -9.51 29.84
N GLY A 157 23.13 -10.21 30.00
CA GLY A 157 24.20 -10.27 29.00
C GLY A 157 23.70 -10.90 27.68
N LEU A 158 23.00 -12.03 27.80
CA LEU A 158 22.40 -12.71 26.65
C LEU A 158 21.42 -11.79 25.91
N TRP A 159 20.51 -11.14 26.67
CA TRP A 159 19.53 -10.21 26.09
C TRP A 159 20.22 -9.04 25.36
N GLN A 160 21.29 -8.47 25.95
CA GLN A 160 22.00 -7.33 25.36
C GLN A 160 22.72 -7.71 24.06
N ALA A 161 23.36 -8.88 24.04
CA ALA A 161 23.98 -9.43 22.83
C ALA A 161 22.93 -9.69 21.74
N LEU A 162 21.80 -10.31 22.12
CA LEU A 162 20.69 -10.60 21.22
C LEU A 162 20.14 -9.33 20.57
N VAL A 163 19.81 -8.29 21.36
CA VAL A 163 19.28 -7.03 20.83
C VAL A 163 20.27 -6.34 19.90
N SER A 164 21.56 -6.34 20.26
CA SER A 164 22.60 -5.76 19.40
C SER A 164 22.71 -6.47 18.05
N ASN A 165 22.54 -7.79 18.04
CA ASN A 165 22.55 -8.59 16.83
C ASN A 165 21.28 -8.40 15.99
N LEU A 166 20.10 -8.39 16.64
CA LEU A 166 18.81 -8.17 15.96
C LEU A 166 18.69 -6.75 15.39
N ALA A 167 19.28 -5.76 16.05
CA ALA A 167 19.28 -4.37 15.57
C ALA A 167 20.00 -4.20 14.24
N ALA A 168 20.91 -5.10 13.88
CA ALA A 168 21.56 -5.15 12.59
C ALA A 168 20.72 -5.83 11.49
N SER A 169 19.57 -6.42 11.86
CA SER A 169 18.72 -7.23 10.97
C SER A 169 17.57 -6.40 10.41
N GLY A 170 17.86 -5.47 9.48
CA GLY A 170 16.88 -4.81 8.60
C GLY A 170 15.53 -4.41 9.23
N PRO A 171 14.39 -4.82 8.64
CA PRO A 171 13.06 -4.30 8.94
C PRO A 171 12.42 -4.85 10.23
N LEU A 172 13.03 -5.83 10.93
CA LEU A 172 12.44 -6.52 12.09
C LEU A 172 11.89 -5.56 13.16
N ARG A 173 12.57 -4.44 13.40
CA ARG A 173 12.11 -3.43 14.36
C ARG A 173 10.75 -2.85 13.99
N ASP A 174 10.60 -2.50 12.73
CA ASP A 174 9.39 -1.84 12.22
C ASP A 174 8.23 -2.83 12.14
N HIS A 175 8.47 -4.07 11.73
CA HIS A 175 7.49 -5.15 11.78
C HIS A 175 7.01 -5.43 13.21
N LEU A 176 7.92 -5.61 14.19
CA LEU A 176 7.54 -5.80 15.59
C LEU A 176 6.77 -4.60 16.17
N HIS A 177 7.13 -3.38 15.78
CA HIS A 177 6.40 -2.19 16.23
C HIS A 177 5.01 -2.12 15.61
N GLY A 178 4.88 -2.48 14.34
CA GLY A 178 3.62 -2.52 13.58
C GLY A 178 2.57 -3.43 14.22
N LEU A 179 2.97 -4.53 14.87
CA LEU A 179 2.03 -5.43 15.55
C LEU A 179 1.16 -4.74 16.60
N ARG A 180 1.64 -3.67 17.21
CA ARG A 180 0.92 -2.92 18.26
C ARG A 180 -0.24 -2.08 17.70
N THR A 181 -0.28 -1.87 16.40
CA THR A 181 -1.29 -1.08 15.70
C THR A 181 -2.26 -1.94 14.89
N LEU A 182 -2.12 -3.26 14.96
CA LEU A 182 -3.02 -4.17 14.28
C LEU A 182 -4.44 -4.05 14.82
N PRO A 183 -5.45 -4.18 13.94
CA PRO A 183 -6.85 -4.19 14.35
C PRO A 183 -7.17 -5.42 15.22
N SER A 184 -8.29 -5.36 15.94
CA SER A 184 -8.87 -6.57 16.54
C SER A 184 -9.26 -7.57 15.46
N PRO A 185 -9.10 -8.89 15.67
CA PRO A 185 -9.52 -9.91 14.71
C PRO A 185 -11.04 -10.02 14.53
N GLU A 186 -11.79 -9.42 15.44
CA GLU A 186 -13.25 -9.43 15.46
C GLU A 186 -13.79 -8.04 15.77
N TYR A 187 -14.95 -7.71 15.23
CA TYR A 187 -15.67 -6.49 15.59
C TYR A 187 -16.38 -6.66 16.92
N SER A 188 -16.22 -5.72 17.84
CA SER A 188 -17.08 -5.62 19.01
C SER A 188 -18.53 -5.33 18.55
N GLN A 189 -19.50 -5.66 19.40
CA GLN A 189 -20.93 -5.43 19.09
C GLN A 189 -21.21 -3.95 18.77
N GLY A 190 -20.53 -3.02 19.45
CA GLY A 190 -20.67 -1.59 19.18
C GLY A 190 -20.11 -1.18 17.83
N GLN A 191 -18.93 -1.69 17.46
CA GLN A 191 -18.33 -1.45 16.14
C GLN A 191 -19.20 -2.04 15.03
N TRP A 192 -19.72 -3.25 15.23
CA TRP A 192 -20.59 -3.91 14.27
C TRP A 192 -21.87 -3.11 14.02
N SER A 193 -22.53 -2.61 15.09
CA SER A 193 -23.71 -1.74 14.95
C SER A 193 -23.42 -0.48 14.12
N VAL A 194 -22.23 0.15 14.32
CA VAL A 194 -21.81 1.31 13.51
C VAL A 194 -21.61 0.93 12.05
N MET A 195 -21.05 -0.26 11.78
CA MET A 195 -20.87 -0.76 10.39
C MET A 195 -22.21 -0.97 9.68
N LEU A 196 -23.21 -1.54 10.37
CA LEU A 196 -24.56 -1.69 9.82
C LEU A 196 -25.24 -0.34 9.53
N ASP A 197 -25.17 0.60 10.48
CA ASP A 197 -25.68 1.95 10.27
C ASP A 197 -25.00 2.66 9.10
N LEU A 198 -23.68 2.47 8.94
CA LEU A 198 -22.93 3.02 7.80
C LEU A 198 -23.40 2.43 6.47
N ALA A 199 -23.59 1.12 6.41
CA ALA A 199 -24.08 0.43 5.21
C ALA A 199 -25.45 0.95 4.77
N GLU A 200 -26.38 1.10 5.70
CA GLU A 200 -27.71 1.67 5.41
C GLU A 200 -27.63 3.11 4.92
N VAL A 201 -26.80 3.94 5.53
CA VAL A 201 -26.58 5.33 5.08
C VAL A 201 -25.95 5.38 3.70
N LEU A 202 -25.01 4.50 3.41
CA LEU A 202 -24.37 4.43 2.09
C LEU A 202 -25.35 3.99 0.99
N LYS A 203 -26.22 3.00 1.24
CA LYS A 203 -27.28 2.61 0.31
C LYS A 203 -28.20 3.79 -0.03
N LEU A 204 -28.66 4.49 1.01
CA LEU A 204 -29.50 5.67 0.82
C LEU A 204 -28.77 6.81 0.08
N ALA A 205 -27.51 7.03 0.40
CA ALA A 205 -26.70 8.07 -0.24
C ALA A 205 -26.44 7.74 -1.72
N ALA A 206 -26.20 6.48 -2.07
CA ALA A 206 -26.06 6.05 -3.45
C ALA A 206 -27.35 6.24 -4.25
N ALA A 207 -28.50 5.85 -3.66
CA ALA A 207 -29.80 6.05 -4.30
C ALA A 207 -30.12 7.55 -4.51
N GLN A 208 -29.78 8.40 -3.54
CA GLN A 208 -29.96 9.86 -3.68
C GLN A 208 -29.02 10.46 -4.73
N LEU A 209 -27.78 9.95 -4.84
CA LEU A 209 -26.83 10.39 -5.87
C LEU A 209 -27.35 10.04 -7.27
N GLU A 210 -27.97 8.87 -7.44
CA GLU A 210 -28.60 8.48 -8.70
C GLU A 210 -29.72 9.45 -9.11
N LEU A 211 -30.57 9.85 -8.16
CA LEU A 211 -31.61 10.86 -8.42
C LEU A 211 -31.00 12.21 -8.84
N VAL A 212 -29.89 12.63 -8.21
CA VAL A 212 -29.19 13.86 -8.64
C VAL A 212 -28.67 13.73 -10.07
N PHE A 213 -28.11 12.59 -10.46
CA PHE A 213 -27.67 12.36 -11.84
C PHE A 213 -28.83 12.41 -12.84
N GLN A 214 -29.98 11.86 -12.48
CA GLN A 214 -31.17 11.93 -13.31
C GLN A 214 -31.70 13.36 -13.46
N ASP A 215 -31.68 14.15 -12.39
CA ASP A 215 -32.16 15.53 -12.39
C ASP A 215 -31.24 16.50 -13.12
N THR A 216 -29.91 16.34 -12.99
CA THR A 216 -28.91 17.25 -13.57
C THR A 216 -28.47 16.84 -14.96
N GLY A 217 -28.54 15.56 -15.31
CA GLY A 217 -27.97 14.99 -16.52
C GLY A 217 -26.45 14.84 -16.49
N ASP A 218 -25.78 15.27 -15.41
CA ASP A 218 -24.36 15.11 -15.20
C ASP A 218 -24.09 13.83 -14.42
N VAL A 219 -23.11 13.04 -14.84
CA VAL A 219 -22.69 11.79 -14.17
C VAL A 219 -21.18 11.78 -13.96
N ASP A 220 -20.70 11.06 -12.95
CA ASP A 220 -19.29 10.82 -12.74
C ASP A 220 -18.80 9.57 -13.52
N PHE A 221 -17.48 9.38 -13.57
CA PHE A 221 -16.89 8.24 -14.27
C PHE A 221 -17.27 6.88 -13.67
N VAL A 222 -17.51 6.82 -12.36
CA VAL A 222 -17.97 5.60 -11.68
C VAL A 222 -19.35 5.21 -12.18
N GLU A 223 -20.27 6.17 -12.33
CA GLU A 223 -21.59 5.93 -12.88
C GLU A 223 -21.52 5.43 -14.33
N VAL A 224 -20.67 6.03 -15.16
CA VAL A 224 -20.46 5.56 -16.54
C VAL A 224 -20.04 4.09 -16.55
N SER A 225 -19.12 3.69 -15.68
CA SER A 225 -18.65 2.31 -15.59
C SER A 225 -19.74 1.35 -15.10
N ILE A 226 -20.52 1.73 -14.10
CA ILE A 226 -21.64 0.94 -13.57
C ILE A 226 -22.69 0.76 -14.68
N ARG A 227 -23.11 1.84 -15.36
CA ARG A 227 -24.08 1.78 -16.43
C ARG A 227 -23.60 0.98 -17.63
N ALA A 228 -22.31 1.02 -17.93
CA ALA A 228 -21.73 0.19 -19.00
C ALA A 228 -21.86 -1.30 -18.66
N LEU A 229 -21.60 -1.69 -17.42
CA LEU A 229 -21.82 -3.07 -16.95
C LEU A 229 -23.27 -3.49 -16.99
N GLU A 230 -24.19 -2.64 -16.51
CA GLU A 230 -25.63 -2.89 -16.55
C GLU A 230 -26.13 -3.05 -17.99
N ALA A 231 -25.64 -2.21 -18.92
CA ALA A 231 -26.03 -2.25 -20.32
C ALA A 231 -25.62 -3.55 -21.03
N LEU A 232 -24.55 -4.22 -20.56
CA LEU A 232 -24.15 -5.54 -21.08
C LEU A 232 -24.95 -6.71 -20.47
N GLY A 233 -25.58 -6.50 -19.32
CA GLY A 233 -26.30 -7.55 -18.58
C GLY A 233 -25.38 -8.48 -17.79
N GLY A 234 -25.96 -9.53 -17.21
CA GLY A 234 -25.22 -10.58 -16.50
C GLY A 234 -24.64 -11.64 -17.45
N GLU A 235 -23.73 -12.47 -16.92
CA GLU A 235 -23.14 -13.57 -17.68
C GLU A 235 -24.21 -14.55 -18.20
N ASP A 236 -25.17 -14.91 -17.36
CA ASP A 236 -26.25 -15.86 -17.70
C ASP A 236 -27.41 -15.21 -18.48
N SER A 237 -27.40 -13.87 -18.59
CA SER A 237 -28.44 -13.11 -19.27
C SER A 237 -27.87 -11.89 -19.99
N PRO A 238 -27.10 -12.10 -21.07
CA PRO A 238 -26.56 -10.99 -21.86
C PRO A 238 -27.69 -10.21 -22.53
N THR A 239 -27.51 -8.89 -22.65
CA THR A 239 -28.46 -8.04 -23.36
C THR A 239 -28.27 -8.11 -24.88
N ASP A 240 -29.25 -7.62 -25.66
CA ASP A 240 -29.11 -7.49 -27.11
C ASP A 240 -27.88 -6.63 -27.50
N LEU A 241 -27.54 -5.64 -26.67
CA LEU A 241 -26.33 -4.83 -26.85
C LEU A 241 -25.08 -5.68 -26.72
N ALA A 242 -24.98 -6.51 -25.67
CA ALA A 242 -23.84 -7.39 -25.45
C ALA A 242 -23.66 -8.36 -26.63
N LEU A 243 -24.74 -8.98 -27.09
CA LEU A 243 -24.74 -9.87 -28.27
C LEU A 243 -24.32 -9.13 -29.54
N SER A 244 -24.80 -7.88 -29.74
CA SER A 244 -24.39 -7.07 -30.88
C SER A 244 -22.90 -6.69 -30.84
N LEU A 245 -22.38 -6.39 -29.67
CA LEU A 245 -20.94 -6.07 -29.47
C LEU A 245 -20.07 -7.30 -29.65
N ASP A 246 -20.47 -8.47 -29.15
CA ASP A 246 -19.74 -9.73 -29.33
C ASP A 246 -19.58 -10.07 -30.82
N TYR A 247 -20.61 -9.80 -31.64
CA TYR A 247 -20.54 -9.99 -33.08
C TYR A 247 -19.64 -8.97 -33.80
N ARG A 248 -19.56 -7.72 -33.28
CA ARG A 248 -18.86 -6.62 -33.95
C ARG A 248 -17.41 -6.46 -33.52
N ILE A 249 -17.11 -6.69 -32.23
CA ILE A 249 -15.78 -6.51 -31.68
C ILE A 249 -14.98 -7.77 -31.92
N GLN A 250 -13.95 -7.67 -32.74
CA GLN A 250 -13.05 -8.77 -33.04
C GLN A 250 -11.66 -8.57 -32.41
N HIS A 251 -11.26 -7.33 -32.17
CA HIS A 251 -9.95 -6.99 -31.65
C HIS A 251 -10.08 -5.93 -30.57
N ILE A 252 -9.51 -6.18 -29.41
CA ILE A 252 -9.44 -5.24 -28.29
C ILE A 252 -7.96 -4.93 -28.03
N LEU A 253 -7.59 -3.66 -28.08
CA LEU A 253 -6.30 -3.14 -27.69
C LEU A 253 -6.48 -2.29 -26.43
N MET A 254 -5.76 -2.61 -25.38
CA MET A 254 -5.81 -1.88 -24.11
C MET A 254 -4.43 -1.35 -23.77
N ASP A 255 -4.31 -0.04 -23.65
CA ASP A 255 -3.10 0.64 -23.22
C ASP A 255 -3.14 0.93 -21.71
N GLU A 256 -1.98 1.08 -21.07
CA GLU A 256 -1.84 1.35 -19.63
C GLU A 256 -2.61 0.35 -18.76
N PHE A 257 -2.54 -0.94 -19.10
CA PHE A 257 -3.33 -1.99 -18.46
C PHE A 257 -3.07 -2.11 -16.94
N GLN A 258 -1.91 -1.67 -16.43
CA GLN A 258 -1.60 -1.64 -15.00
C GLN A 258 -2.50 -0.66 -14.21
N ASP A 259 -3.14 0.31 -14.90
CA ASP A 259 -4.03 1.29 -14.29
C ASP A 259 -5.52 0.90 -14.39
N THR A 260 -5.78 -0.37 -14.72
CA THR A 260 -7.14 -0.91 -14.83
C THR A 260 -7.76 -1.12 -13.44
N SER A 261 -9.00 -0.68 -13.28
CA SER A 261 -9.82 -0.98 -12.11
C SER A 261 -10.53 -2.34 -12.24
N LEU A 262 -10.99 -2.88 -11.11
CA LEU A 262 -11.75 -4.14 -11.10
C LEU A 262 -13.04 -4.05 -11.94
N THR A 263 -13.71 -2.90 -11.92
CA THR A 263 -14.93 -2.64 -12.71
C THR A 263 -14.65 -2.64 -14.21
N GLN A 264 -13.50 -2.08 -14.62
CA GLN A 264 -13.06 -2.12 -16.01
C GLN A 264 -12.67 -3.54 -16.46
N LEU A 265 -12.02 -4.31 -15.57
CA LEU A 265 -11.72 -5.71 -15.86
C LEU A 265 -13.00 -6.53 -16.04
N GLU A 266 -14.00 -6.33 -15.17
CA GLU A 266 -15.30 -6.98 -15.30
C GLU A 266 -16.03 -6.61 -16.61
N LEU A 267 -15.88 -5.36 -17.06
CA LEU A 267 -16.39 -4.94 -18.36
C LEU A 267 -15.71 -5.70 -19.51
N LEU A 268 -14.39 -5.87 -19.45
CA LEU A 268 -13.64 -6.67 -20.43
C LEU A 268 -14.07 -8.14 -20.40
N ASP A 269 -14.23 -8.71 -19.23
CA ASP A 269 -14.71 -10.08 -19.04
C ASP A 269 -16.09 -10.31 -19.70
N ARG A 270 -17.01 -9.34 -19.55
CA ARG A 270 -18.33 -9.40 -20.22
C ARG A 270 -18.23 -9.22 -21.73
N LEU A 271 -17.37 -8.32 -22.21
CA LEU A 271 -17.17 -8.10 -23.65
C LEU A 271 -16.51 -9.30 -24.35
N THR A 272 -15.75 -10.10 -23.61
CA THR A 272 -15.02 -11.27 -24.14
C THR A 272 -15.65 -12.61 -23.74
N ALA A 273 -16.83 -12.61 -23.10
CA ALA A 273 -17.45 -13.82 -22.56
C ALA A 273 -17.73 -14.90 -23.62
N GLY A 274 -18.03 -14.49 -24.87
CA GLY A 274 -18.27 -15.41 -25.99
C GLY A 274 -17.02 -15.82 -26.77
N TRP A 275 -15.83 -15.33 -26.38
CA TRP A 275 -14.62 -15.59 -27.14
C TRP A 275 -14.05 -16.98 -26.85
N GLN A 276 -13.47 -17.60 -27.88
CA GLN A 276 -12.85 -18.92 -27.80
C GLN A 276 -11.41 -18.85 -28.33
N PRO A 277 -10.51 -19.68 -27.85
CA PRO A 277 -9.19 -19.81 -28.44
C PRO A 277 -9.28 -20.12 -29.94
N ASP A 278 -8.47 -19.45 -30.75
CA ASP A 278 -8.37 -19.62 -32.21
C ASP A 278 -9.63 -19.26 -33.01
N ASP A 279 -10.57 -18.49 -32.45
CA ASP A 279 -11.77 -18.01 -33.16
C ASP A 279 -11.51 -16.79 -34.06
N GLY A 280 -10.27 -16.32 -34.12
CA GLY A 280 -9.83 -15.15 -34.90
C GLY A 280 -9.95 -13.82 -34.17
N ARG A 281 -10.52 -13.80 -32.96
CA ARG A 281 -10.58 -12.61 -32.11
C ARG A 281 -9.30 -12.46 -31.29
N THR A 282 -8.88 -11.23 -31.02
CA THR A 282 -7.62 -10.99 -30.29
C THR A 282 -7.79 -9.94 -29.21
N PHE A 283 -7.18 -10.19 -28.07
CA PHE A 283 -6.98 -9.22 -27.00
C PHE A 283 -5.49 -8.90 -26.87
N PHE A 284 -5.14 -7.63 -26.88
CA PHE A 284 -3.78 -7.16 -26.72
C PHE A 284 -3.73 -6.08 -25.63
N ALA A 285 -3.07 -6.37 -24.53
CA ALA A 285 -2.87 -5.42 -23.43
C ALA A 285 -1.42 -4.99 -23.34
N VAL A 286 -1.19 -3.70 -23.20
CA VAL A 286 0.13 -3.11 -22.97
C VAL A 286 0.12 -2.39 -21.65
N GLY A 287 1.19 -2.53 -20.87
CA GLY A 287 1.33 -1.87 -19.58
C GLY A 287 2.67 -2.14 -18.94
N ASP A 288 3.00 -1.30 -17.97
CA ASP A 288 4.17 -1.46 -17.13
C ASP A 288 3.75 -1.40 -15.66
N PRO A 289 3.68 -2.54 -14.96
CA PRO A 289 3.24 -2.57 -13.56
C PRO A 289 4.14 -1.76 -12.62
N MET A 290 5.41 -1.47 -13.00
CA MET A 290 6.29 -0.59 -12.24
C MET A 290 5.91 0.89 -12.34
N GLN A 291 5.07 1.29 -13.31
CA GLN A 291 4.62 2.67 -13.53
C GLN A 291 3.22 2.94 -12.98
N SER A 292 2.57 1.98 -12.33
CA SER A 292 1.25 2.22 -11.74
C SER A 292 1.33 3.22 -10.60
N ILE A 293 0.68 4.38 -10.77
CA ILE A 293 0.61 5.47 -9.79
C ILE A 293 -0.84 5.83 -9.43
N TYR A 294 -1.81 5.13 -10.01
CA TYR A 294 -3.23 5.44 -9.88
C TYR A 294 -3.97 4.56 -8.86
N GLY A 295 -3.27 3.99 -7.88
CA GLY A 295 -3.91 3.25 -6.79
C GLY A 295 -5.01 4.04 -6.06
N PHE A 296 -4.90 5.37 -6.01
CA PHE A 296 -5.95 6.25 -5.48
C PHE A 296 -7.19 6.35 -6.40
N ARG A 297 -7.10 5.91 -7.67
CA ARG A 297 -8.18 5.77 -8.66
C ARG A 297 -8.55 4.32 -8.92
N GLU A 298 -8.23 3.43 -7.93
CA GLU A 298 -8.59 2.00 -7.98
C GLU A 298 -7.81 1.15 -8.98
N ALA A 299 -6.75 1.70 -9.57
CA ALA A 299 -5.80 0.88 -10.29
C ALA A 299 -5.22 -0.18 -9.36
N GLU A 300 -5.38 -1.43 -9.75
CA GLU A 300 -4.93 -2.58 -8.96
C GLU A 300 -3.89 -3.37 -9.76
N VAL A 301 -2.62 -3.15 -9.43
CA VAL A 301 -1.49 -3.85 -10.09
C VAL A 301 -1.63 -5.36 -10.03
N GLY A 302 -2.25 -5.87 -8.97
CA GLY A 302 -2.57 -7.29 -8.82
C GLY A 302 -3.44 -7.84 -9.97
N LEU A 303 -4.30 -7.01 -10.58
CA LEU A 303 -5.08 -7.41 -11.77
C LEU A 303 -4.15 -7.68 -12.97
N PHE A 304 -3.19 -6.78 -13.21
CA PHE A 304 -2.18 -6.97 -14.26
C PHE A 304 -1.39 -8.26 -14.05
N LEU A 305 -0.90 -8.50 -12.82
CA LEU A 305 -0.12 -9.69 -12.49
C LEU A 305 -0.94 -10.97 -12.66
N ARG A 306 -2.19 -10.98 -12.22
CA ARG A 306 -3.11 -12.11 -12.42
C ARG A 306 -3.42 -12.36 -13.90
N ALA A 307 -3.73 -11.30 -14.66
CA ALA A 307 -4.02 -11.43 -16.09
C ALA A 307 -2.83 -11.98 -16.87
N ARG A 308 -1.60 -11.61 -16.50
CA ARG A 308 -0.37 -12.16 -17.09
C ARG A 308 -0.26 -13.68 -16.91
N VAL A 309 -0.68 -14.23 -15.76
CA VAL A 309 -0.54 -15.64 -15.42
C VAL A 309 -1.78 -16.46 -15.83
N GLN A 310 -2.98 -15.91 -15.61
CA GLN A 310 -4.24 -16.62 -15.75
C GLN A 310 -5.00 -16.26 -17.03
N GLY A 311 -4.59 -15.19 -17.72
CA GLY A 311 -5.35 -14.62 -18.82
C GLY A 311 -6.54 -13.78 -18.32
N LEU A 312 -7.44 -13.43 -19.23
CA LEU A 312 -8.76 -12.87 -18.93
C LEU A 312 -9.75 -14.03 -19.01
N ARG A 313 -10.27 -14.48 -17.88
CA ARG A 313 -11.22 -15.61 -17.77
C ARG A 313 -11.03 -16.73 -18.83
N GLN A 314 -11.65 -16.54 -20.00
CA GLN A 314 -11.67 -17.51 -21.10
C GLN A 314 -10.62 -17.25 -22.18
N VAL A 315 -9.97 -16.06 -22.14
CA VAL A 315 -8.96 -15.69 -23.12
C VAL A 315 -7.56 -15.90 -22.53
N PRO A 316 -6.83 -16.93 -22.93
CA PRO A 316 -5.45 -17.12 -22.49
C PRO A 316 -4.56 -16.01 -23.08
N LEU A 317 -3.64 -15.47 -22.27
CA LEU A 317 -2.70 -14.43 -22.71
C LEU A 317 -1.29 -14.99 -22.78
N THR A 318 -0.57 -14.62 -23.84
CA THR A 318 0.86 -14.89 -23.96
C THR A 318 1.62 -13.65 -23.49
N PHE A 319 2.40 -13.79 -22.44
CA PHE A 319 3.21 -12.69 -21.91
C PHE A 319 4.41 -12.40 -22.81
N LEU A 320 4.55 -11.14 -23.21
CA LEU A 320 5.69 -10.63 -23.96
C LEU A 320 6.33 -9.49 -23.14
N GLN A 321 7.64 -9.57 -22.94
CA GLN A 321 8.38 -8.55 -22.20
C GLN A 321 9.23 -7.71 -23.14
N LEU A 322 9.07 -6.39 -23.03
CA LEU A 322 9.93 -5.42 -23.72
C LEU A 322 11.04 -4.99 -22.75
N SER A 323 12.28 -5.02 -23.23
CA SER A 323 13.47 -4.62 -22.45
C SER A 323 14.27 -3.50 -23.08
N MET A 324 13.89 -3.04 -24.29
CA MET A 324 14.60 -2.00 -25.02
C MET A 324 14.01 -0.62 -24.72
N ASN A 325 14.83 0.30 -24.23
CA ASN A 325 14.46 1.69 -23.96
C ASN A 325 14.92 2.59 -25.12
N PHE A 326 13.95 3.15 -25.84
CA PHE A 326 14.17 4.05 -26.99
C PHE A 326 14.14 5.53 -26.62
N ARG A 327 13.85 5.85 -25.35
CA ARG A 327 13.61 7.23 -24.88
C ARG A 327 14.82 7.83 -24.18
N SER A 328 15.48 7.05 -23.35
CA SER A 328 16.54 7.52 -22.45
C SER A 328 17.93 7.11 -22.97
N ASP A 329 18.93 7.95 -22.74
CA ASP A 329 20.32 7.57 -23.00
C ASP A 329 20.84 6.50 -22.05
N GLN A 330 22.00 5.93 -22.39
CA GLN A 330 22.58 4.81 -21.64
C GLN A 330 22.93 5.17 -20.20
N SER A 331 23.35 6.41 -19.94
CA SER A 331 23.78 6.84 -18.59
C SER A 331 22.59 6.89 -17.61
N ILE A 332 21.42 7.38 -18.06
CA ILE A 332 20.19 7.35 -17.26
C ILE A 332 19.70 5.92 -17.04
N VAL A 333 19.70 5.09 -18.09
CA VAL A 333 19.28 3.69 -17.97
C VAL A 333 20.17 2.91 -17.00
N ASN A 334 21.48 3.14 -17.06
CA ASN A 334 22.45 2.51 -16.14
C ASN A 334 22.18 2.94 -14.69
N TRP A 335 21.91 4.24 -14.45
CA TRP A 335 21.61 4.74 -13.13
C TRP A 335 20.32 4.11 -12.58
N VAL A 336 19.26 4.05 -13.40
CA VAL A 336 17.98 3.44 -13.02
C VAL A 336 18.17 1.96 -12.69
N ASN A 337 18.88 1.21 -13.55
CA ASN A 337 19.16 -0.21 -13.34
C ASN A 337 19.97 -0.48 -12.06
N ALA A 338 20.81 0.47 -11.62
CA ALA A 338 21.58 0.33 -10.40
C ALA A 338 20.81 0.73 -9.14
N ALA A 339 19.98 1.76 -9.22
CA ALA A 339 19.29 2.34 -8.06
C ALA A 339 17.96 1.63 -7.73
N PHE A 340 17.15 1.30 -8.73
CA PHE A 340 15.77 0.85 -8.53
C PHE A 340 15.63 -0.57 -7.95
N PRO A 341 16.54 -1.52 -8.19
CA PRO A 341 16.51 -2.80 -7.47
C PRO A 341 16.60 -2.67 -5.93
N LEU A 342 17.13 -1.54 -5.45
CA LEU A 342 17.22 -1.25 -4.01
C LEU A 342 15.92 -0.64 -3.44
N VAL A 343 15.01 -0.20 -4.30
CA VAL A 343 13.78 0.51 -3.93
C VAL A 343 12.55 -0.37 -4.13
N PHE A 344 12.53 -1.14 -5.21
CA PHE A 344 11.43 -2.05 -5.51
C PHE A 344 11.51 -3.33 -4.67
N PRO A 345 10.36 -3.99 -4.42
CA PRO A 345 10.34 -5.30 -3.78
C PRO A 345 11.22 -6.31 -4.51
N SER A 346 11.81 -7.25 -3.77
CA SER A 346 12.63 -8.32 -4.36
C SER A 346 11.79 -9.45 -4.97
N GLU A 347 10.55 -9.61 -4.51
CA GLU A 347 9.63 -10.67 -4.91
C GLU A 347 8.30 -10.08 -5.38
N GLU A 348 7.65 -10.80 -6.27
CA GLU A 348 6.34 -10.44 -6.78
C GLU A 348 5.24 -10.93 -5.84
N ASP A 349 4.27 -10.05 -5.54
CA ASP A 349 3.06 -10.40 -4.82
C ASP A 349 1.83 -9.78 -5.49
N SER A 350 1.00 -10.61 -6.08
CA SER A 350 -0.22 -10.17 -6.77
C SER A 350 -1.32 -9.69 -5.82
N VAL A 351 -1.24 -9.99 -4.54
CA VAL A 351 -2.21 -9.57 -3.52
C VAL A 351 -1.87 -8.17 -3.03
N LEU A 352 -0.58 -7.93 -2.77
CA LEU A 352 -0.07 -6.62 -2.35
C LEU A 352 0.21 -5.69 -3.55
N GLY A 353 0.15 -6.21 -4.78
CA GLY A 353 0.56 -5.46 -5.97
C GLY A 353 2.07 -5.18 -6.00
N ALA A 354 2.87 -5.99 -5.30
CA ALA A 354 4.31 -5.84 -5.26
C ALA A 354 4.94 -6.36 -6.56
N VAL A 355 5.81 -5.56 -7.15
CA VAL A 355 6.47 -5.86 -8.44
C VAL A 355 7.97 -5.69 -8.29
N PRO A 356 8.78 -6.70 -8.61
CA PRO A 356 10.22 -6.56 -8.67
C PRO A 356 10.64 -5.67 -9.84
N PHE A 357 11.76 -4.96 -9.66
CA PHE A 357 12.32 -4.13 -10.72
C PHE A 357 12.81 -4.97 -11.90
N MET A 358 12.41 -4.58 -13.11
CA MET A 358 12.82 -5.21 -14.36
C MET A 358 13.78 -4.29 -15.12
N PRO A 359 15.05 -4.70 -15.31
CA PRO A 359 16.04 -3.84 -15.97
C PRO A 359 15.78 -3.69 -17.46
N SER A 360 16.17 -2.54 -18.00
CA SER A 360 16.09 -2.24 -19.44
C SER A 360 17.46 -1.93 -20.04
N ARG A 361 17.50 -1.85 -21.37
CA ARG A 361 18.71 -1.47 -22.13
C ARG A 361 18.37 -0.29 -23.03
N SER A 362 19.21 0.75 -23.03
CA SER A 362 19.09 1.85 -23.99
C SER A 362 19.43 1.37 -25.40
N VAL A 363 18.68 1.83 -26.36
CA VAL A 363 19.00 1.73 -27.79
C VAL A 363 19.79 2.94 -28.25
N LEU A 364 19.70 4.05 -27.50
CA LEU A 364 20.40 5.26 -27.80
C LEU A 364 21.85 5.16 -27.25
N ASP A 365 22.81 5.07 -28.16
CA ASP A 365 24.23 5.07 -27.84
C ASP A 365 24.76 6.51 -27.58
N LEU A 366 23.90 7.36 -27.06
CA LEU A 366 24.26 8.72 -26.66
C LEU A 366 24.89 8.64 -25.27
N GLN A 367 26.17 8.88 -25.22
CA GLN A 367 26.83 9.17 -23.94
C GLN A 367 26.47 10.61 -23.56
N GLY A 368 25.41 10.75 -22.78
CA GLY A 368 25.07 12.03 -22.19
C GLY A 368 26.13 12.53 -21.21
N PRO A 369 26.00 13.76 -20.70
CA PRO A 369 26.94 14.28 -19.72
C PRO A 369 26.99 13.39 -18.48
N GLU A 370 28.17 13.04 -18.01
CA GLU A 370 28.32 12.36 -16.72
C GLU A 370 28.58 13.40 -15.62
N PRO A 371 27.90 13.30 -14.46
CA PRO A 371 26.92 12.27 -14.13
C PRO A 371 25.53 12.56 -14.74
N ALA A 372 24.86 11.51 -15.24
CA ALA A 372 23.51 11.61 -15.80
C ALA A 372 22.45 12.05 -14.76
N VAL A 373 22.70 11.75 -13.49
CA VAL A 373 21.85 12.11 -12.36
C VAL A 373 22.69 12.80 -11.31
N SER A 374 22.28 13.99 -10.88
CA SER A 374 22.91 14.74 -9.79
C SER A 374 21.94 14.97 -8.65
N ILE A 375 22.42 14.84 -7.41
CA ILE A 375 21.63 15.02 -6.19
C ILE A 375 22.11 16.32 -5.50
N HIS A 376 21.17 17.21 -5.21
CA HIS A 376 21.42 18.50 -4.57
C HIS A 376 20.73 18.55 -3.19
N PRO A 377 21.36 18.04 -2.12
CA PRO A 377 20.74 17.97 -0.80
C PRO A 377 20.70 19.36 -0.13
N PHE A 378 19.56 19.69 0.50
CA PHE A 378 19.40 20.85 1.35
C PHE A 378 19.25 20.38 2.79
N CYS A 379 20.22 20.68 3.65
CA CYS A 379 20.21 20.28 5.06
C CYS A 379 19.22 21.11 5.90
N GLU A 380 18.92 22.32 5.46
CA GLU A 380 17.93 23.20 6.09
C GLU A 380 16.74 23.40 5.15
N ARG A 381 15.54 23.48 5.73
CA ARG A 381 14.32 23.72 4.95
C ARG A 381 14.32 25.17 4.46
N SER A 382 14.76 25.40 3.26
CA SER A 382 14.80 26.71 2.58
C SER A 382 14.17 26.60 1.18
N PRO A 383 12.84 26.81 1.07
CA PRO A 383 12.14 26.78 -0.22
C PRO A 383 12.73 27.78 -1.24
N GLU A 384 13.25 28.93 -0.77
CA GLU A 384 13.84 29.96 -1.62
C GLU A 384 15.22 29.54 -2.17
N ALA A 385 16.00 28.80 -1.38
CA ALA A 385 17.29 28.27 -1.83
C ALA A 385 17.06 27.15 -2.86
N GLU A 386 16.10 26.27 -2.62
CA GLU A 386 15.70 25.22 -3.56
C GLU A 386 15.18 25.83 -4.87
N ALA A 387 14.33 26.84 -4.83
CA ALA A 387 13.80 27.50 -6.03
C ALA A 387 14.91 28.16 -6.87
N ARG A 388 15.91 28.78 -6.20
CA ARG A 388 17.09 29.34 -6.90
C ARG A 388 17.95 28.26 -7.54
N ALA A 389 18.16 27.14 -6.86
CA ALA A 389 18.89 26.02 -7.44
C ALA A 389 18.20 25.44 -8.67
N VAL A 390 16.87 25.29 -8.61
CA VAL A 390 16.06 24.89 -9.77
C VAL A 390 16.23 25.85 -10.94
N LEU A 391 16.21 27.18 -10.70
CA LEU A 391 16.41 28.18 -11.75
C LEU A 391 17.83 28.04 -12.39
N GLU A 392 18.86 27.85 -11.59
CA GLU A 392 20.22 27.71 -12.10
C GLU A 392 20.40 26.42 -12.92
N LEU A 393 19.83 25.31 -12.47
CA LEU A 393 19.81 24.05 -13.24
C LEU A 393 19.08 24.19 -14.58
N LEU A 394 17.94 24.89 -14.60
CA LEU A 394 17.21 25.17 -15.84
C LEU A 394 18.00 26.05 -16.80
N LYS A 395 18.74 27.06 -16.29
CA LYS A 395 19.63 27.89 -17.12
C LYS A 395 20.78 27.09 -17.72
N GLN A 396 21.39 26.21 -16.92
CA GLN A 396 22.47 25.31 -17.38
C GLN A 396 21.96 24.36 -18.48
N ALA A 397 20.82 23.68 -18.23
CA ALA A 397 20.21 22.79 -19.21
C ALA A 397 19.90 23.50 -20.53
N ARG A 398 19.41 24.75 -20.48
CA ARG A 398 19.09 25.54 -21.67
C ARG A 398 20.34 26.00 -22.45
N GLN A 399 21.47 26.19 -21.75
CA GLN A 399 22.76 26.52 -22.41
C GLN A 399 23.35 25.31 -23.12
N SER A 400 23.21 24.12 -22.53
CA SER A 400 23.73 22.87 -23.09
C SER A 400 22.90 22.32 -24.26
N GLY A 401 21.56 22.56 -24.24
CA GLY A 401 20.63 22.10 -25.26
C GLY A 401 19.68 23.21 -25.73
N PRO A 402 20.14 24.13 -26.60
CA PRO A 402 19.25 25.17 -27.11
C PRO A 402 18.09 24.58 -27.93
N GLY A 403 16.84 24.76 -27.44
CA GLY A 403 15.64 24.20 -28.05
C GLY A 403 15.08 22.95 -27.39
N GLU A 404 15.78 22.37 -26.44
CA GLU A 404 15.26 21.28 -25.64
C GLU A 404 14.28 21.76 -24.56
N THR A 405 13.40 20.86 -24.13
CA THR A 405 12.43 21.11 -23.07
C THR A 405 12.92 20.49 -21.77
N ALA A 406 12.73 21.20 -20.65
CA ALA A 406 13.00 20.71 -19.32
C ALA A 406 11.72 20.66 -18.50
N ALA A 407 11.54 19.61 -17.69
CA ALA A 407 10.40 19.48 -16.80
C ALA A 407 10.86 19.62 -15.32
N VAL A 408 10.06 20.36 -14.54
CA VAL A 408 10.22 20.43 -13.07
C VAL A 408 9.09 19.63 -12.44
N LEU A 409 9.42 18.48 -11.88
CA LEU A 409 8.47 17.63 -11.17
C LEU A 409 8.51 17.91 -9.68
N VAL A 410 7.34 18.09 -9.06
CA VAL A 410 7.22 18.37 -7.62
C VAL A 410 6.28 17.36 -6.96
N ARG A 411 6.54 17.02 -5.70
CA ARG A 411 5.71 16.10 -4.94
C ARG A 411 4.30 16.64 -4.65
N SER A 412 4.18 17.97 -4.47
CA SER A 412 2.90 18.64 -4.24
C SER A 412 2.92 20.05 -4.82
N ARG A 413 1.73 20.60 -5.11
CA ARG A 413 1.58 21.98 -5.61
C ARG A 413 2.16 23.03 -4.69
N SER A 414 2.21 22.77 -3.37
CA SER A 414 2.78 23.69 -2.38
C SER A 414 4.26 24.01 -2.64
N HIS A 415 5.02 23.09 -3.24
CA HIS A 415 6.43 23.35 -3.59
C HIS A 415 6.55 24.40 -4.70
N LEU A 416 5.56 24.51 -5.57
CA LEU A 416 5.56 25.49 -6.65
C LEU A 416 5.41 26.93 -6.17
N ALA A 417 4.89 27.14 -4.95
CA ALA A 417 4.70 28.48 -4.38
C ALA A 417 6.01 29.29 -4.28
N ALA A 418 7.15 28.61 -4.06
CA ALA A 418 8.47 29.25 -4.05
C ALA A 418 9.12 29.27 -5.45
N ILE A 419 8.91 28.22 -6.26
CA ILE A 419 9.59 28.04 -7.55
C ILE A 419 9.02 28.97 -8.62
N VAL A 420 7.68 29.06 -8.75
CA VAL A 420 7.02 29.85 -9.81
C VAL A 420 7.36 31.32 -9.78
N PRO A 421 7.35 32.02 -8.62
CA PRO A 421 7.75 33.44 -8.56
C PRO A 421 9.19 33.67 -9.04
N VAL A 422 10.14 32.80 -8.64
CA VAL A 422 11.55 32.91 -9.02
C VAL A 422 11.72 32.73 -10.54
N LEU A 423 10.99 31.79 -11.15
CA LEU A 423 11.04 31.58 -12.60
C LEU A 423 10.43 32.79 -13.38
N ARG A 424 9.33 33.37 -12.86
CA ARG A 424 8.68 34.57 -13.45
C ARG A 424 9.60 35.77 -13.38
N GLU A 425 10.21 36.03 -12.23
CA GLU A 425 11.13 37.14 -12.02
C GLU A 425 12.38 37.04 -12.92
N ALA A 426 12.84 35.82 -13.16
CA ALA A 426 13.96 35.54 -14.07
C ALA A 426 13.56 35.56 -15.55
N GLY A 427 12.30 35.80 -15.89
CA GLY A 427 11.81 35.82 -17.26
C GLY A 427 11.84 34.46 -17.97
N VAL A 428 11.85 33.36 -17.23
CA VAL A 428 11.82 32.01 -17.79
C VAL A 428 10.40 31.72 -18.28
N ARG A 429 10.25 31.38 -19.55
CA ARG A 429 8.96 30.91 -20.08
C ARG A 429 8.73 29.46 -19.64
N PHE A 430 7.61 29.20 -19.02
CA PHE A 430 7.19 27.86 -18.61
C PHE A 430 5.69 27.67 -18.86
N GLN A 431 5.31 26.42 -19.05
CA GLN A 431 3.89 26.01 -19.11
C GLN A 431 3.57 25.34 -17.77
N ALA A 432 2.57 25.85 -17.10
CA ALA A 432 2.10 25.31 -15.84
C ALA A 432 0.74 24.66 -16.07
N MET A 433 0.67 23.34 -15.91
CA MET A 433 -0.60 22.62 -15.97
C MET A 433 -1.26 22.67 -14.59
N GLU A 434 -2.49 23.18 -14.52
CA GLU A 434 -3.35 23.19 -13.32
C GLU A 434 -2.75 23.85 -12.07
N ILE A 435 -1.85 24.82 -12.20
CA ILE A 435 -1.16 25.44 -11.06
C ILE A 435 -1.98 26.56 -10.41
N GLU A 436 -2.79 27.28 -11.19
CA GLU A 436 -3.57 28.41 -10.69
C GLU A 436 -5.07 28.14 -10.83
N ALA A 437 -5.82 28.40 -9.76
CA ALA A 437 -7.26 28.53 -9.85
C ALA A 437 -7.57 29.72 -10.77
N LEU A 438 -8.62 29.60 -11.61
CA LEU A 438 -9.05 30.67 -12.55
C LEU A 438 -9.24 32.03 -11.87
N ALA A 439 -9.52 32.03 -10.57
CA ALA A 439 -9.70 33.25 -9.75
C ALA A 439 -8.39 33.97 -9.38
N GLU A 440 -7.22 33.35 -9.55
CA GLU A 440 -5.91 33.91 -9.22
C GLU A 440 -5.13 34.41 -10.45
N ARG A 441 -5.72 34.31 -11.64
CA ARG A 441 -5.18 34.89 -12.86
C ARG A 441 -5.53 36.38 -12.91
N GLN A 442 -4.64 37.22 -12.42
CA GLN A 442 -4.60 38.64 -12.70
C GLN A 442 -3.74 38.96 -13.92
#